data_372ff5d0aa677a1807f8a88313af798e
#
_entry.id   372ff5d0aa677a1807f8a88313af798e
#
_cell.length_a   1.000
_cell.length_b   1.000
_cell.length_c   1.000
_cell.angle_alpha   90.00
_cell.angle_beta   90.00
_cell.angle_gamma   90.00
#
_symmetry.space_group_name_H-M   'P 1'
#
loop_
_entity.id
_entity.type
_entity.pdbx_description
1 polymer ?
#
loop_
_entity_poly.entity_id
_entity_poly.type
_entity_poly.pdbx_seq_one_letter_code
_entity_poly.pdbx_strand_id
1 'polypeptide(L)'
;MKFYLVNGTFREDMPKGPAFQEALKAHHAYWAPHMQAGKVLFSGPKTSGAGLLILKCSGAEEVQKLIDEDPFVTGGVAVFEASEFSAFYKFPAAEQWFAAE
;
A
#
# COMPACT_ATOMS: atom_id res chain seq x y z
N MET A 1 -9.62 -7.71 12.50
CA MET A 1 -8.69 -7.04 11.56
C MET A 1 -8.74 -5.54 11.75
N LYS A 2 -7.63 -4.89 11.50
CA LYS A 2 -7.54 -3.43 11.51
C LYS A 2 -7.35 -2.92 10.10
N PHE A 3 -7.73 -1.68 9.86
CA PHE A 3 -7.74 -1.08 8.53
C PHE A 3 -6.78 0.11 8.51
N TYR A 4 -6.01 0.20 7.43
CA TYR A 4 -4.97 1.21 7.29
C TYR A 4 -5.05 1.89 5.94
N LEU A 5 -4.94 3.21 5.97
CA LEU A 5 -4.64 3.99 4.78
C LEU A 5 -3.13 4.12 4.71
N VAL A 6 -2.54 3.61 3.65
CA VAL A 6 -1.10 3.70 3.42
C VAL A 6 -0.88 4.70 2.30
N ASN A 7 -0.16 5.78 2.61
CA ASN A 7 0.06 6.87 1.68
C ASN A 7 1.54 7.00 1.38
N GLY A 8 1.89 7.02 0.10
CA GLY A 8 3.28 7.11 -0.35
C GLY A 8 3.66 8.52 -0.79
N THR A 9 4.94 8.81 -0.64
CA THR A 9 5.55 10.05 -1.14
C THR A 9 6.86 9.69 -1.80
N PHE A 10 7.09 10.17 -3.02
CA PHE A 10 8.37 9.95 -3.70
C PHE A 10 9.49 10.69 -2.97
N ARG A 11 10.64 10.05 -2.88
CA ARG A 11 11.84 10.70 -2.34
C ARG A 11 12.41 11.65 -3.38
N GLU A 12 13.00 12.75 -2.91
CA GLU A 12 13.66 13.71 -3.81
C GLU A 12 14.84 13.07 -4.54
N ASP A 13 15.54 12.17 -3.87
CA ASP A 13 16.71 11.47 -4.41
C ASP A 13 16.38 10.13 -5.02
N MET A 14 15.12 9.91 -5.39
CA MET A 14 14.69 8.62 -5.95
C MET A 14 15.44 8.30 -7.25
N PRO A 15 15.69 7.01 -7.50
CA PRO A 15 16.33 6.60 -8.76
C PRO A 15 15.41 6.94 -9.95
N LYS A 16 16.02 7.14 -11.11
CA LYS A 16 15.30 7.52 -12.32
C LYS A 16 15.61 6.53 -13.43
N GLY A 17 14.85 6.62 -14.54
CA GLY A 17 15.08 5.80 -15.72
C GLY A 17 14.93 4.32 -15.45
N PRO A 18 15.86 3.49 -15.96
CA PRO A 18 15.76 2.03 -15.81
C PRO A 18 15.69 1.55 -14.37
N ALA A 19 16.40 2.21 -13.45
CA ALA A 19 16.38 1.84 -12.04
C ALA A 19 15.00 2.04 -11.43
N PHE A 20 14.31 3.13 -11.80
CA PHE A 20 12.93 3.35 -11.36
C PHE A 20 12.00 2.30 -11.94
N GLN A 21 12.13 1.98 -13.23
CA GLN A 21 11.28 0.98 -13.88
C GLN A 21 11.45 -0.41 -13.24
N GLU A 22 12.68 -0.77 -12.87
CA GLU A 22 12.93 -2.01 -12.16
C GLU A 22 12.22 -2.04 -10.80
N ALA A 23 12.34 -0.95 -10.04
CA ALA A 23 11.70 -0.86 -8.73
C ALA A 23 10.17 -0.88 -8.86
N LEU A 24 9.62 -0.23 -9.88
CA LEU A 24 8.17 -0.22 -10.14
C LEU A 24 7.66 -1.63 -10.43
N LYS A 25 8.38 -2.37 -11.26
CA LYS A 25 8.02 -3.74 -11.58
C LYS A 25 8.05 -4.62 -10.33
N ALA A 26 9.10 -4.51 -9.53
CA ALA A 26 9.24 -5.27 -8.29
C ALA A 26 8.17 -4.89 -7.27
N HIS A 27 7.82 -3.61 -7.19
CA HIS A 27 6.77 -3.10 -6.31
C HIS A 27 5.41 -3.72 -6.68
N HIS A 28 5.06 -3.76 -7.95
CA HIS A 28 3.82 -4.39 -8.39
C HIS A 28 3.80 -5.89 -8.10
N ALA A 29 4.91 -6.58 -8.35
CA ALA A 29 5.01 -8.01 -8.07
C ALA A 29 4.91 -8.32 -6.58
N TYR A 30 5.42 -7.42 -5.75
CA TYR A 30 5.36 -7.57 -4.30
C TYR A 30 3.92 -7.52 -3.77
N TRP A 31 3.11 -6.58 -4.27
CA TRP A 31 1.75 -6.40 -3.76
C TRP A 31 0.72 -7.35 -4.39
N ALA A 32 1.01 -7.92 -5.56
CA ALA A 32 0.05 -8.77 -6.27
C ALA A 32 -0.51 -9.93 -5.42
N PRO A 33 0.32 -10.70 -4.67
CA PRO A 33 -0.23 -11.76 -3.83
C PRO A 33 -1.16 -11.26 -2.73
N HIS A 34 -0.86 -10.07 -2.18
CA HIS A 34 -1.69 -9.49 -1.13
C HIS A 34 -3.04 -9.03 -1.67
N MET A 35 -3.07 -8.53 -2.90
CA MET A 35 -4.32 -8.17 -3.57
C MET A 35 -5.14 -9.41 -3.85
N GLN A 36 -4.52 -10.48 -4.34
CA GLN A 36 -5.22 -11.73 -4.60
C GLN A 36 -5.76 -12.37 -3.33
N ALA A 37 -5.07 -12.19 -2.21
CA ALA A 37 -5.51 -12.69 -0.91
C ALA A 37 -6.61 -11.84 -0.29
N GLY A 38 -7.02 -10.75 -0.92
CA GLY A 38 -8.08 -9.88 -0.42
C GLY A 38 -7.66 -8.93 0.69
N LYS A 39 -6.35 -8.77 0.92
CA LYS A 39 -5.86 -7.86 1.95
C LYS A 39 -5.93 -6.40 1.55
N VAL A 40 -5.96 -6.11 0.25
CA VAL A 40 -5.99 -4.75 -0.28
C VAL A 40 -7.36 -4.50 -0.89
N LEU A 41 -8.05 -3.47 -0.42
CA LEU A 41 -9.33 -3.08 -0.97
C LEU A 41 -9.15 -2.41 -2.34
N PHE A 42 -8.23 -1.47 -2.40
CA PHE A 42 -7.81 -0.86 -3.66
C PHE A 42 -6.44 -0.21 -3.47
N SER A 43 -5.77 0.04 -4.57
CA SER A 43 -4.54 0.82 -4.60
C SER A 43 -4.45 1.53 -5.93
N GLY A 44 -3.63 2.56 -6.00
CA GLY A 44 -3.43 3.27 -7.25
C GLY A 44 -2.52 4.46 -7.09
N PRO A 45 -2.01 4.99 -8.21
CA PRO A 45 -1.17 6.17 -8.18
C PRO A 45 -1.99 7.42 -7.88
N LYS A 46 -1.38 8.34 -7.14
CA LYS A 46 -1.94 9.67 -6.95
C LYS A 46 -1.47 10.59 -8.05
N THR A 47 -2.29 11.56 -8.43
CA THR A 47 -1.87 12.54 -9.42
C THR A 47 -0.69 13.38 -8.93
N SER A 48 -0.55 13.51 -7.62
CA SER A 48 0.57 14.22 -7.00
C SER A 48 1.86 13.41 -6.91
N GLY A 49 1.84 12.15 -7.32
CA GLY A 49 3.00 11.27 -7.28
C GLY A 49 2.88 10.17 -6.25
N ALA A 50 3.60 9.07 -6.49
CA ALA A 50 3.53 7.85 -5.70
C ALA A 50 2.10 7.32 -5.63
N GLY A 51 1.79 6.48 -4.67
CA GLY A 51 0.47 5.87 -4.60
C GLY A 51 -0.10 5.82 -3.21
N LEU A 52 -1.32 5.27 -3.14
CA LEU A 52 -1.93 4.96 -1.86
C LEU A 52 -2.64 3.62 -1.96
N LEU A 53 -2.91 3.03 -0.82
CA LEU A 53 -3.73 1.83 -0.75
C LEU A 53 -4.48 1.75 0.57
N ILE A 54 -5.59 1.03 0.54
CA ILE A 54 -6.35 0.70 1.74
C ILE A 54 -6.17 -0.79 1.97
N LEU A 55 -5.65 -1.16 3.14
CA LEU A 55 -5.42 -2.57 3.44
C LEU A 55 -5.95 -2.94 4.82
N LYS A 56 -6.15 -4.22 5.02
CA LYS A 56 -6.49 -4.78 6.32
C LYS A 56 -5.42 -5.78 6.76
N CYS A 57 -5.13 -5.76 8.05
CA CYS A 57 -4.14 -6.65 8.63
C CYS A 57 -4.36 -6.76 10.15
N SER A 58 -3.51 -7.52 10.82
CA SER A 58 -3.67 -7.77 12.24
C SER A 58 -3.35 -6.56 13.12
N GLY A 59 -2.52 -5.65 12.65
CA GLY A 59 -2.16 -4.47 13.44
C GLY A 59 -0.93 -3.77 12.92
N ALA A 60 -0.44 -2.83 13.72
CA ALA A 60 0.63 -1.91 13.33
C ALA A 60 1.93 -2.62 12.95
N GLU A 61 2.27 -3.72 13.64
CA GLU A 61 3.50 -4.45 13.31
C GLU A 61 3.44 -5.07 11.93
N GLU A 62 2.29 -5.64 11.57
CA GLU A 62 2.14 -6.26 10.27
C GLU A 62 2.18 -5.23 9.15
N VAL A 63 1.48 -4.10 9.31
CA VAL A 63 1.48 -3.08 8.25
C VAL A 63 2.87 -2.48 8.09
N GLN A 64 3.60 -2.27 9.18
CA GLN A 64 4.95 -1.72 9.09
C GLN A 64 5.90 -2.70 8.39
N LYS A 65 5.78 -3.98 8.68
CA LYS A 65 6.59 -5.00 8.00
C LYS A 65 6.29 -5.04 6.51
N LEU A 66 5.01 -4.97 6.14
CA LEU A 66 4.62 -4.93 4.72
C LEU A 66 5.23 -3.73 4.02
N ILE A 67 5.21 -2.57 4.65
CA ILE A 67 5.82 -1.36 4.10
C ILE A 67 7.34 -1.52 3.96
N ASP A 68 7.99 -1.99 5.02
CA ASP A 68 9.46 -2.06 5.05
C ASP A 68 10.03 -3.00 3.99
N GLU A 69 9.27 -4.00 3.59
CA GLU A 69 9.70 -4.99 2.59
C GLU A 69 9.30 -4.62 1.16
N ASP A 70 8.55 -3.53 0.98
CA ASP A 70 8.16 -3.07 -0.35
C ASP A 70 9.40 -2.61 -1.13
N PRO A 71 9.60 -3.09 -2.36
CA PRO A 71 10.73 -2.66 -3.20
C PRO A 71 10.82 -1.16 -3.45
N PHE A 72 9.71 -0.42 -3.37
CA PHE A 72 9.77 1.03 -3.42
C PHE A 72 10.48 1.62 -2.20
N VAL A 73 10.36 0.96 -1.05
CA VAL A 73 11.04 1.39 0.17
C VAL A 73 12.49 0.93 0.16
N THR A 74 12.71 -0.37 -0.07
CA THR A 74 14.07 -0.91 -0.07
C THR A 74 14.93 -0.35 -1.19
N GLY A 75 14.31 0.05 -2.29
CA GLY A 75 14.99 0.65 -3.44
C GLY A 75 15.16 2.16 -3.38
N GLY A 76 14.74 2.79 -2.28
CA GLY A 76 14.93 4.23 -2.10
C GLY A 76 14.04 5.10 -2.97
N VAL A 77 12.90 4.59 -3.44
CA VAL A 77 12.00 5.31 -4.34
C VAL A 77 11.00 6.17 -3.57
N ALA A 78 10.40 5.59 -2.52
CA ALA A 78 9.30 6.25 -1.82
C ALA A 78 9.34 5.94 -0.33
N VAL A 79 8.65 6.79 0.43
CA VAL A 79 8.36 6.60 1.85
C VAL A 79 6.86 6.40 1.96
N PHE A 80 6.44 5.44 2.77
CA PHE A 80 5.02 5.18 3.02
C PHE A 80 4.69 5.39 4.48
N GLU A 81 3.53 6.00 4.73
CA GLU A 81 3.00 6.19 6.07
C GLU A 81 1.66 5.49 6.18
N ALA A 82 1.45 4.77 7.27
CA ALA A 82 0.21 4.07 7.54
C ALA A 82 -0.58 4.78 8.63
N SER A 83 -1.88 4.97 8.38
CA SER A 83 -2.80 5.54 9.35
C SER A 83 -3.93 4.56 9.58
N GLU A 84 -4.11 4.12 10.82
CA GLU A 84 -5.25 3.27 11.15
C GLU A 84 -6.52 4.11 11.12
N PHE A 85 -7.61 3.51 10.62
CA PHE A 85 -8.89 4.21 10.55
C PHE A 85 -10.05 3.23 10.71
N SER A 86 -11.25 3.78 10.94
CA SER A 86 -12.49 3.02 10.98
C SER A 86 -13.41 3.51 9.88
N ALA A 87 -14.04 2.59 9.15
CA ALA A 87 -14.92 2.94 8.06
C ALA A 87 -16.38 2.97 8.57
N PHE A 88 -16.85 4.15 8.97
CA PHE A 88 -18.24 4.32 9.41
C PHE A 88 -19.20 4.32 8.24
N TYR A 89 -18.86 5.05 7.19
CA TYR A 89 -19.71 5.17 6.01
C TYR A 89 -19.02 4.46 4.86
N LYS A 90 -19.70 3.51 4.26
CA LYS A 90 -19.14 2.71 3.19
C LYS A 90 -20.20 2.39 2.16
N PHE A 91 -19.78 2.32 0.92
CA PHE A 91 -20.64 1.85 -0.13
C PHE A 91 -21.03 0.40 0.16
N PRO A 92 -22.31 0.01 -0.06
CA PRO A 92 -22.75 -1.34 0.32
C PRO A 92 -21.89 -2.46 -0.24
N ALA A 93 -21.37 -2.34 -1.44
CA ALA A 93 -20.51 -3.37 -2.03
C ALA A 93 -19.19 -3.57 -1.28
N ALA A 94 -18.74 -2.57 -0.51
CA ALA A 94 -17.49 -2.67 0.26
C ALA A 94 -17.71 -3.26 1.65
N GLU A 95 -18.95 -3.36 2.10
CA GLU A 95 -19.27 -3.77 3.47
C GLU A 95 -18.66 -5.11 3.85
N GLN A 96 -18.76 -6.08 2.95
CA GLN A 96 -18.27 -7.42 3.22
C GLN A 96 -16.74 -7.44 3.43
N TRP A 97 -16.03 -6.63 2.66
CA TRP A 97 -14.58 -6.57 2.81
C TRP A 97 -14.19 -6.04 4.19
N PHE A 98 -14.87 -5.00 4.69
CA PHE A 98 -14.61 -4.43 6.00
C PHE A 98 -15.09 -5.33 7.13
N ALA A 99 -16.11 -6.16 6.92
CA ALA A 99 -16.64 -7.04 7.93
C ALA A 99 -15.85 -8.34 8.08
N ALA A 100 -15.11 -8.75 7.04
CA ALA A 100 -14.37 -10.01 7.04
C ALA A 100 -13.21 -9.97 8.04
N GLU A 101 -13.07 -11.03 8.81
CA GLU A 101 -12.01 -11.18 9.81
C GLU A 101 -10.77 -11.91 9.28
#